data_a6ccc429e5bd3e711e7c72262f7de5e7
#
_entry.id   a6ccc429e5bd3e711e7c72262f7de5e7
#
_cell.length_a   1.000
_cell.length_b   1.000
_cell.length_c   1.000
_cell.angle_alpha   90.00
_cell.angle_beta   90.00
_cell.angle_gamma   90.00
#
_symmetry.space_group_name_H-M   'P 1'
#
loop_
_entity.id
_entity.type
_entity.pdbx_description
1 polymer ?
#
loop_
_entity_poly.entity_id
_entity_poly.type
_entity_poly.pdbx_seq_one_letter_code
_entity_poly.pdbx_strand_id
1 'polypeptide(L)'
;ELIEKDHIQPSKSPFGAPILFVGKKDGTLRMCVDYRALNKITVKNRYPLPRIDDLLDMLNGAQYFSSLDLQSGYHQIRIRPQDFHKTAFNTPYGHYEWKVMPFGLCNAPPTFQHAMNTLFGDRVGRYVLVYMDDILIYSKTKEEHLAHLKEVLRLL
;
A
#
# COMPACT_ATOMS: atom_id res chain seq x y z
N GLU A 1 7.75 -16.94 -7.76
CA GLU A 1 7.95 -15.49 -7.63
C GLU A 1 7.64 -14.99 -6.23
N LEU A 2 6.40 -15.11 -5.67
CA LEU A 2 6.06 -14.60 -4.32
C LEU A 2 6.84 -15.31 -3.21
N ILE A 3 7.08 -16.62 -3.33
CA ILE A 3 7.90 -17.39 -2.39
C ILE A 3 9.37 -16.96 -2.48
N GLU A 4 9.90 -16.81 -3.67
CA GLU A 4 11.29 -16.36 -3.92
C GLU A 4 11.56 -14.96 -3.37
N LYS A 5 10.56 -14.08 -3.42
CA LYS A 5 10.59 -12.74 -2.81
C LYS A 5 10.38 -12.74 -1.30
N ASP A 6 10.21 -13.89 -0.69
CA ASP A 6 9.90 -14.04 0.74
C ASP A 6 8.62 -13.29 1.19
N HIS A 7 7.66 -13.13 0.27
CA HIS A 7 6.39 -12.48 0.54
C HIS A 7 5.36 -13.41 1.16
N ILE A 8 5.41 -14.70 0.82
CA ILE A 8 4.52 -15.74 1.32
C ILE A 8 5.32 -16.97 1.77
N GLN A 9 4.72 -17.78 2.60
CA GLN A 9 5.24 -19.09 3.02
C GLN A 9 4.13 -20.14 3.05
N PRO A 10 4.47 -21.47 3.01
CA PRO A 10 3.50 -22.52 3.26
C PRO A 10 2.85 -22.37 4.63
N SER A 11 1.55 -22.66 4.71
CA SER A 11 0.76 -22.47 5.94
C SER A 11 0.16 -23.77 6.44
N LYS A 12 0.02 -23.87 7.77
CA LYS A 12 -0.77 -24.88 8.47
C LYS A 12 -1.94 -24.23 9.22
N SER A 13 -2.27 -22.99 8.88
CA SER A 13 -3.32 -22.22 9.53
C SER A 13 -4.70 -22.85 9.35
N PRO A 14 -5.59 -22.75 10.36
CA PRO A 14 -7.00 -23.10 10.20
C PRO A 14 -7.76 -22.07 9.35
N PHE A 15 -7.19 -20.87 9.09
CA PHE A 15 -7.75 -19.90 8.18
C PHE A 15 -7.47 -20.30 6.73
N GLY A 16 -8.36 -19.89 5.81
CA GLY A 16 -8.16 -20.16 4.38
C GLY A 16 -9.10 -19.29 3.56
N ALA A 17 -8.58 -18.21 3.01
CA ALA A 17 -9.32 -17.37 2.08
C ALA A 17 -9.19 -17.90 0.65
N PRO A 18 -10.23 -17.83 -0.19
CA PRO A 18 -10.16 -18.20 -1.59
C PRO A 18 -9.39 -17.15 -2.39
N ILE A 19 -8.78 -17.57 -3.50
CA ILE A 19 -8.18 -16.67 -4.48
C ILE A 19 -9.14 -16.42 -5.64
N LEU A 20 -9.00 -15.23 -6.23
CA LEU A 20 -9.70 -14.79 -7.42
C LEU A 20 -8.68 -14.22 -8.41
N PHE A 21 -8.91 -14.42 -9.69
CA PHE A 21 -8.13 -13.78 -10.74
C PHE A 21 -8.98 -12.69 -11.40
N VAL A 22 -8.45 -11.46 -11.41
CA VAL A 22 -9.12 -10.29 -11.99
C VAL A 22 -8.30 -9.82 -13.19
N GLY A 23 -8.96 -9.61 -14.32
CA GLY A 23 -8.35 -9.06 -15.54
C GLY A 23 -7.90 -7.62 -15.33
N LYS A 24 -6.68 -7.29 -15.72
CA LYS A 24 -6.19 -5.92 -15.84
C LYS A 24 -6.53 -5.35 -17.22
N LYS A 25 -6.45 -4.02 -17.35
CA LYS A 25 -6.68 -3.33 -18.64
C LYS A 25 -5.70 -3.75 -19.74
N ASP A 26 -4.50 -4.22 -19.36
CA ASP A 26 -3.46 -4.72 -20.27
C ASP A 26 -3.65 -6.19 -20.68
N GLY A 27 -4.75 -6.82 -20.28
CA GLY A 27 -5.07 -8.23 -20.57
C GLY A 27 -4.39 -9.24 -19.65
N THR A 28 -3.54 -8.81 -18.72
CA THR A 28 -2.93 -9.70 -17.72
C THR A 28 -3.88 -9.96 -16.55
N LEU A 29 -3.65 -11.05 -15.82
CA LEU A 29 -4.42 -11.41 -14.63
C LEU A 29 -3.71 -10.94 -13.36
N ARG A 30 -4.48 -10.37 -12.43
CA ARG A 30 -4.04 -10.11 -11.07
C ARG A 30 -4.66 -11.15 -10.14
N MET A 31 -3.83 -11.85 -9.37
CA MET A 31 -4.31 -12.70 -8.29
C MET A 31 -4.75 -11.82 -7.12
N CYS A 32 -5.97 -12.01 -6.67
CA CYS A 32 -6.53 -11.36 -5.49
C CYS A 32 -6.96 -12.43 -4.49
N VAL A 33 -6.79 -12.14 -3.20
CA VAL A 33 -7.30 -12.99 -2.13
C VAL A 33 -8.59 -12.38 -1.60
N ASP A 34 -9.63 -13.19 -1.46
CA ASP A 34 -10.91 -12.74 -0.94
C ASP A 34 -10.91 -12.74 0.59
N TYR A 35 -10.58 -11.59 1.17
CA TYR A 35 -10.56 -11.38 2.62
C TYR A 35 -11.88 -10.86 3.20
N ARG A 36 -13.00 -10.89 2.48
CA ARG A 36 -14.27 -10.36 2.99
C ARG A 36 -14.67 -10.98 4.33
N ALA A 37 -14.48 -12.29 4.51
CA ALA A 37 -14.77 -12.97 5.76
C ALA A 37 -13.85 -12.49 6.90
N LEU A 38 -12.53 -12.42 6.65
CA LEU A 38 -11.56 -11.90 7.61
C LEU A 38 -11.83 -10.42 7.95
N ASN A 39 -12.14 -9.60 6.97
CA ASN A 39 -12.42 -8.19 7.15
C ASN A 39 -13.66 -7.94 8.02
N LYS A 40 -14.65 -8.83 8.01
CA LYS A 40 -15.85 -8.73 8.86
C LYS A 40 -15.53 -8.83 10.35
N ILE A 41 -14.53 -9.64 10.73
CA ILE A 41 -14.13 -9.86 12.12
C ILE A 41 -12.93 -9.02 12.54
N THR A 42 -12.30 -8.32 11.61
CA THR A 42 -11.15 -7.45 11.87
C THR A 42 -11.60 -6.15 12.52
N VAL A 43 -10.96 -5.78 13.62
CA VAL A 43 -11.13 -4.45 14.22
C VAL A 43 -10.56 -3.40 13.26
N LYS A 44 -11.43 -2.50 12.82
CA LYS A 44 -11.05 -1.52 11.79
C LYS A 44 -10.15 -0.43 12.35
N ASN A 45 -9.04 -0.21 11.67
CA ASN A 45 -8.15 0.91 11.93
C ASN A 45 -8.87 2.22 11.54
N ARG A 46 -8.89 3.18 12.47
CA ARG A 46 -9.52 4.48 12.28
C ARG A 46 -8.54 5.59 11.90
N TYR A 47 -7.33 5.23 11.47
CA TYR A 47 -6.39 6.22 10.99
C TYR A 47 -7.03 6.99 9.82
N PRO A 48 -7.08 8.35 9.88
CA PRO A 48 -7.79 9.12 8.89
C PRO A 48 -7.10 9.05 7.53
N LEU A 49 -7.88 8.72 6.50
CA LEU A 49 -7.47 8.94 5.14
C LEU A 49 -7.78 10.40 4.77
N PRO A 50 -6.88 11.12 4.10
CA PRO A 50 -7.12 12.49 3.69
C PRO A 50 -8.29 12.55 2.71
N ARG A 51 -9.05 13.64 2.76
CA ARG A 51 -10.08 13.91 1.76
C ARG A 51 -9.43 14.43 0.48
N ILE A 52 -9.95 14.01 -0.66
CA ILE A 52 -9.40 14.43 -1.96
C ILE A 52 -9.49 15.96 -2.12
N ASP A 53 -10.59 16.58 -1.67
CA ASP A 53 -10.75 18.02 -1.75
C ASP A 53 -9.67 18.76 -0.95
N ASP A 54 -9.38 18.31 0.27
CA ASP A 54 -8.31 18.88 1.11
C ASP A 54 -6.94 18.75 0.45
N LEU A 55 -6.68 17.61 -0.23
CA LEU A 55 -5.43 17.40 -0.98
C LEU A 55 -5.31 18.35 -2.18
N LEU A 56 -6.41 18.57 -2.91
CA LEU A 56 -6.43 19.49 -4.06
C LEU A 56 -6.17 20.94 -3.61
N ASP A 57 -6.69 21.35 -2.47
CA ASP A 57 -6.46 22.69 -1.93
C ASP A 57 -4.96 22.93 -1.60
N MET A 58 -4.25 21.89 -1.16
CA MET A 58 -2.81 21.98 -0.88
C MET A 58 -1.96 22.20 -2.15
N LEU A 59 -2.47 21.86 -3.33
CA LEU A 59 -1.76 22.04 -4.60
C LEU A 59 -1.82 23.46 -5.14
N ASN A 60 -2.57 24.35 -4.47
CA ASN A 60 -2.76 25.72 -4.94
C ASN A 60 -1.42 26.46 -5.09
N GLY A 61 -1.21 27.03 -6.29
CA GLY A 61 0.03 27.75 -6.65
C GLY A 61 1.21 26.87 -7.05
N ALA A 62 1.07 25.54 -7.01
CA ALA A 62 2.08 24.63 -7.56
C ALA A 62 2.03 24.61 -9.09
N GLN A 63 3.21 24.48 -9.72
CA GLN A 63 3.35 24.42 -11.19
C GLN A 63 4.08 23.16 -11.67
N TYR A 64 4.85 22.52 -10.78
CA TYR A 64 5.63 21.32 -11.09
C TYR A 64 5.13 20.16 -10.24
N PHE A 65 4.88 19.03 -10.90
CA PHE A 65 4.32 17.84 -10.29
C PHE A 65 5.08 16.59 -10.71
N SER A 66 5.29 15.68 -9.78
CA SER A 66 5.75 14.31 -10.05
C SER A 66 4.92 13.32 -9.26
N SER A 67 4.41 12.31 -9.93
CA SER A 67 3.71 11.20 -9.29
C SER A 67 4.65 10.00 -9.22
N LEU A 68 4.71 9.38 -8.04
CA LEU A 68 5.41 8.13 -7.81
C LEU A 68 4.38 7.06 -7.44
N ASP A 69 4.37 5.98 -8.21
CA ASP A 69 3.64 4.75 -7.91
C ASP A 69 4.63 3.74 -7.35
N LEU A 70 4.46 3.38 -6.07
CA LEU A 70 5.32 2.40 -5.43
C LEU A 70 4.96 1.00 -5.93
N GLN A 71 5.91 0.35 -6.60
CA GLN A 71 5.70 -1.02 -7.06
C GLN A 71 5.35 -1.93 -5.89
N SER A 72 4.08 -2.40 -5.87
CA SER A 72 3.55 -3.24 -4.79
C SER A 72 3.75 -2.61 -3.39
N GLY A 73 3.40 -1.33 -3.23
CA GLY A 73 3.67 -0.56 -2.01
C GLY A 73 3.24 -1.25 -0.72
N TYR A 74 2.10 -1.93 -0.71
CA TYR A 74 1.63 -2.67 0.46
C TYR A 74 2.57 -3.82 0.85
N HIS A 75 3.22 -4.48 -0.11
CA HIS A 75 4.19 -5.54 0.16
C HIS A 75 5.49 -5.04 0.81
N GLN A 76 5.71 -3.74 0.89
CA GLN A 76 6.84 -3.16 1.62
C GLN A 76 6.64 -3.19 3.14
N ILE A 77 5.40 -3.41 3.60
CA ILE A 77 5.05 -3.47 5.02
C ILE A 77 4.99 -4.92 5.46
N ARG A 78 5.79 -5.29 6.47
CA ARG A 78 5.78 -6.64 7.03
C ARG A 78 4.62 -6.82 8.00
N ILE A 79 4.02 -8.00 7.98
CA ILE A 79 3.05 -8.45 8.99
C ILE A 79 3.84 -8.98 10.20
N ARG A 80 3.27 -8.84 11.38
CA ARG A 80 3.85 -9.46 12.58
C ARG A 80 3.80 -10.98 12.45
N PRO A 81 4.87 -11.73 12.79
CA PRO A 81 4.90 -13.19 12.61
C PRO A 81 3.73 -13.92 13.26
N GLN A 82 3.27 -13.45 14.43
CA GLN A 82 2.12 -14.01 15.15
C GLN A 82 0.78 -13.85 14.39
N ASP A 83 0.73 -12.97 13.37
CA ASP A 83 -0.48 -12.68 12.61
C ASP A 83 -0.45 -13.30 11.19
N PHE A 84 0.66 -13.90 10.76
CA PHE A 84 0.78 -14.53 9.44
C PHE A 84 -0.36 -15.49 9.14
N HIS A 85 -0.66 -16.37 10.09
CA HIS A 85 -1.68 -17.41 9.96
C HIS A 85 -3.07 -16.87 9.64
N LYS A 86 -3.39 -15.63 10.03
CA LYS A 86 -4.69 -14.99 9.76
C LYS A 86 -4.88 -14.66 8.29
N THR A 87 -3.78 -14.48 7.55
CA THR A 87 -3.78 -14.11 6.13
C THR A 87 -3.77 -15.32 5.20
N ALA A 88 -3.89 -16.52 5.74
CA ALA A 88 -3.78 -17.74 4.98
C ALA A 88 -4.82 -17.83 3.86
N PHE A 89 -4.40 -18.34 2.72
CA PHE A 89 -5.22 -18.49 1.52
C PHE A 89 -4.93 -19.80 0.80
N ASN A 90 -5.94 -20.29 0.09
CA ASN A 90 -5.88 -21.55 -0.64
C ASN A 90 -5.64 -21.33 -2.13
N THR A 91 -4.73 -22.12 -2.69
CA THR A 91 -4.50 -22.19 -4.13
C THR A 91 -4.62 -23.65 -4.59
N PRO A 92 -4.77 -23.94 -5.90
CA PRO A 92 -4.70 -25.31 -6.41
C PRO A 92 -3.38 -26.03 -6.10
N TYR A 93 -2.33 -25.27 -5.80
CA TYR A 93 -0.97 -25.79 -5.54
C TYR A 93 -0.62 -25.92 -4.06
N GLY A 94 -1.48 -25.43 -3.17
CA GLY A 94 -1.23 -25.50 -1.73
C GLY A 94 -1.84 -24.38 -0.93
N HIS A 95 -1.57 -24.41 0.35
CA HIS A 95 -2.04 -23.48 1.37
C HIS A 95 -0.88 -22.59 1.79
N TYR A 96 -1.05 -21.26 1.71
CA TYR A 96 0.00 -20.27 1.95
C TYR A 96 -0.50 -19.16 2.86
N GLU A 97 0.43 -18.43 3.47
CA GLU A 97 0.16 -17.25 4.28
C GLU A 97 1.14 -16.12 3.96
N TRP A 98 0.71 -14.88 4.16
CA TRP A 98 1.52 -13.71 3.85
C TRP A 98 2.44 -13.32 5.01
N LYS A 99 3.67 -12.97 4.66
CA LYS A 99 4.68 -12.34 5.54
C LYS A 99 4.70 -10.82 5.39
N VAL A 100 4.15 -10.32 4.30
CA VAL A 100 3.99 -8.91 3.98
C VAL A 100 2.51 -8.57 3.81
N MET A 101 2.16 -7.30 3.95
CA MET A 101 0.78 -6.85 3.88
C MET A 101 0.21 -7.02 2.46
N PRO A 102 -0.79 -7.89 2.25
CA PRO A 102 -1.39 -8.08 0.95
C PRO A 102 -2.48 -7.03 0.67
N PHE A 103 -2.85 -6.93 -0.60
CA PHE A 103 -4.08 -6.24 -0.99
C PHE A 103 -5.31 -6.99 -0.48
N GLY A 104 -6.39 -6.24 -0.23
CA GLY A 104 -7.69 -6.79 0.17
C GLY A 104 -7.97 -6.80 1.68
N LEU A 105 -6.97 -6.57 2.53
CA LEU A 105 -7.19 -6.36 3.97
C LEU A 105 -7.79 -4.97 4.21
N CYS A 106 -8.85 -4.88 5.02
CA CYS A 106 -9.52 -3.61 5.31
C CYS A 106 -8.62 -2.57 6.00
N ASN A 107 -7.60 -3.03 6.73
CA ASN A 107 -6.66 -2.16 7.42
C ASN A 107 -5.41 -1.83 6.59
N ALA A 108 -5.25 -2.37 5.36
CA ALA A 108 -4.08 -2.11 4.54
C ALA A 108 -3.98 -0.62 4.12
N PRO A 109 -5.02 0.03 3.58
CA PRO A 109 -4.93 1.44 3.21
C PRO A 109 -4.57 2.37 4.38
N PRO A 110 -5.27 2.33 5.55
CA PRO A 110 -4.93 3.21 6.66
C PRO A 110 -3.56 2.89 7.27
N THR A 111 -3.12 1.64 7.27
CA THR A 111 -1.78 1.26 7.76
C THR A 111 -0.69 1.81 6.85
N PHE A 112 -0.87 1.71 5.54
CA PHE A 112 0.07 2.26 4.57
C PHE A 112 0.11 3.78 4.64
N GLN A 113 -1.04 4.45 4.73
CA GLN A 113 -1.13 5.90 4.88
C GLN A 113 -0.36 6.37 6.13
N HIS A 114 -0.55 5.68 7.26
CA HIS A 114 0.20 5.98 8.49
C HIS A 114 1.71 5.81 8.31
N ALA A 115 2.14 4.72 7.68
CA ALA A 115 3.55 4.46 7.42
C ALA A 115 4.17 5.55 6.52
N MET A 116 3.49 5.96 5.47
CA MET A 116 3.96 7.01 4.56
C MET A 116 3.98 8.39 5.23
N ASN A 117 2.95 8.72 6.01
CA ASN A 117 2.93 9.96 6.78
C ASN A 117 4.05 10.00 7.82
N THR A 118 4.40 8.86 8.40
CA THR A 118 5.54 8.77 9.33
C THR A 118 6.87 8.94 8.60
N LEU A 119 7.01 8.28 7.44
CA LEU A 119 8.23 8.34 6.62
C LEU A 119 8.53 9.77 6.14
N PHE A 120 7.52 10.46 5.62
CA PHE A 120 7.69 11.81 5.09
C PHE A 120 7.60 12.92 6.14
N GLY A 121 7.00 12.64 7.29
CA GLY A 121 6.93 13.58 8.42
C GLY A 121 6.32 14.93 8.04
N ASP A 122 7.04 16.00 8.35
CA ASP A 122 6.64 17.40 8.10
C ASP A 122 6.61 17.81 6.61
N ARG A 123 7.05 16.95 5.71
CA ARG A 123 7.00 17.17 4.26
C ARG A 123 5.60 16.96 3.69
N VAL A 124 4.80 16.14 4.39
CA VAL A 124 3.39 15.94 4.02
C VAL A 124 2.63 17.24 4.19
N GLY A 125 1.92 17.66 3.15
CA GLY A 125 1.19 18.93 3.11
C GLY A 125 2.04 20.15 2.77
N ARG A 126 3.39 20.01 2.66
CA ARG A 126 4.29 21.09 2.23
C ARG A 126 4.70 20.93 0.76
N TYR A 127 5.13 19.76 0.36
CA TYR A 127 5.50 19.42 -1.03
C TYR A 127 5.32 17.94 -1.36
N VAL A 128 4.82 17.14 -0.42
CA VAL A 128 4.46 15.74 -0.60
C VAL A 128 3.00 15.54 -0.22
N LEU A 129 2.24 14.89 -1.08
CA LEU A 129 0.94 14.34 -0.73
C LEU A 129 0.99 12.83 -0.88
N VAL A 130 0.32 12.14 0.03
CA VAL A 130 0.16 10.70 0.00
C VAL A 130 -1.33 10.37 0.01
N TYR A 131 -1.77 9.60 -0.96
CA TYR A 131 -3.11 9.07 -1.01
C TYR A 131 -3.06 7.59 -1.39
N MET A 132 -3.32 6.73 -0.41
CA MET A 132 -3.15 5.28 -0.58
C MET A 132 -1.76 4.94 -1.14
N ASP A 133 -1.68 4.36 -2.34
CA ASP A 133 -0.44 3.91 -2.98
C ASP A 133 0.27 5.03 -3.77
N ASP A 134 -0.43 6.15 -3.98
CA ASP A 134 0.06 7.26 -4.79
C ASP A 134 0.80 8.31 -3.95
N ILE A 135 1.99 8.68 -4.37
CA ILE A 135 2.77 9.77 -3.79
C ILE A 135 2.89 10.86 -4.85
N LEU A 136 2.41 12.06 -4.52
CA LEU A 136 2.50 13.23 -5.37
C LEU A 136 3.49 14.23 -4.75
N ILE A 137 4.48 14.64 -5.53
CA ILE A 137 5.43 15.70 -5.19
C ILE A 137 5.05 16.93 -5.99
N TYR A 138 4.95 18.08 -5.33
CA TYR A 138 4.54 19.33 -5.96
C TYR A 138 5.41 20.50 -5.50
N SER A 139 5.60 21.48 -6.37
CA SER A 139 6.50 22.62 -6.12
C SER A 139 6.11 23.83 -6.98
N LYS A 140 6.52 25.00 -6.56
CA LYS A 140 6.26 26.25 -7.30
C LYS A 140 7.27 26.48 -8.41
N THR A 141 8.54 26.09 -8.22
CA THR A 141 9.60 26.27 -9.20
C THR A 141 10.25 24.94 -9.55
N LYS A 142 10.93 24.91 -10.70
CA LYS A 142 11.66 23.71 -11.18
C LYS A 142 12.82 23.35 -10.25
N GLU A 143 13.52 24.33 -9.74
CA GLU A 143 14.68 24.18 -8.85
C GLU A 143 14.25 23.54 -7.53
N GLU A 144 13.19 24.07 -6.92
CA GLU A 144 12.58 23.47 -5.73
C GLU A 144 12.11 22.03 -5.99
N HIS A 145 11.51 21.80 -7.17
CA HIS A 145 10.98 20.49 -7.52
C HIS A 145 12.06 19.42 -7.60
N LEU A 146 13.20 19.76 -8.21
CA LEU A 146 14.35 18.85 -8.27
C LEU A 146 14.91 18.54 -6.88
N ALA A 147 14.96 19.53 -5.99
CA ALA A 147 15.40 19.33 -4.61
C ALA A 147 14.43 18.45 -3.82
N HIS A 148 13.14 18.70 -3.93
CA HIS A 148 12.08 17.92 -3.28
C HIS A 148 12.08 16.47 -3.78
N LEU A 149 12.17 16.26 -5.10
CA LEU A 149 12.21 14.94 -5.70
C LEU A 149 13.42 14.13 -5.20
N LYS A 150 14.61 14.76 -5.17
CA LYS A 150 15.84 14.13 -4.66
C LYS A 150 15.70 13.72 -3.20
N GLU A 151 15.07 14.56 -2.39
CA GLU A 151 14.86 14.28 -0.97
C GLU A 151 13.87 13.11 -0.77
N VAL A 152 12.75 13.11 -1.49
CA VAL A 152 11.76 12.03 -1.44
C VAL A 152 12.37 10.69 -1.87
N LEU A 153 13.13 10.66 -2.98
CA LEU A 153 13.80 9.44 -3.45
C LEU A 153 14.89 8.92 -2.49
N ARG A 154 15.43 9.78 -1.63
CA ARG A 154 16.38 9.35 -0.60
C ARG A 154 15.69 8.71 0.60
N LEU A 155 14.44 9.09 0.88
CA LEU A 155 13.64 8.56 1.99
C LEU A 155 13.01 7.21 1.65
N LEU A 156 12.72 6.97 0.39
CA LEU A 156 12.20 5.68 -0.13
C LEU A 156 13.30 4.64 -0.26
#